data_73d8b5b7eb9a9bd2222b26008c749b3d
#
_entry.id   73d8b5b7eb9a9bd2222b26008c749b3d
#
_cell.length_a   1.000
_cell.length_b   1.000
_cell.length_c   1.000
_cell.angle_alpha   90.00
_cell.angle_beta   90.00
_cell.angle_gamma   90.00
#
_symmetry.space_group_name_H-M   'P 1'
#
loop_
_entity.id
_entity.type
_entity.pdbx_description
1 polymer ?
#
loop_
_entity_poly.entity_id
_entity_poly.type
_entity_poly.pdbx_seq_one_letter_code
_entity_poly.pdbx_strand_id
1 'polypeptide(L)'
;NISDKEKVKQTILRHNFNIIIMAAALKHIDKCEYETDQCINTNLLGTKNVLDEIENNLRLLTNLKSVCFISTDKACSPVNIYGMTKAASECLMIEKAKYIPSIKFVCVRYGNVLNSRGSIIPMLHKLGENKDTPYFKITDRRMTRFVMTLDQSVDLVEHALLHGESGDIVIPKLISCKIPDLIEIFSEIYNKPIVDDKLRPGEKLLESLINETQSMRLVNGPDGYMYIRPPFKNMMNMSDIRDYNSMINPLTKEELKKYLLNLNLI
;
A
#
# COMPACT_ATOMS: atom_id res chain seq x y z
N ASN A 1 3.81 -11.73 16.35
CA ASN A 1 2.43 -11.40 16.00
C ASN A 1 2.02 -10.09 16.68
N ILE A 2 1.66 -9.07 15.88
CA ILE A 2 1.27 -7.74 16.42
C ILE A 2 -0.11 -7.73 17.11
N SER A 3 -0.93 -8.76 16.92
CA SER A 3 -2.19 -8.93 17.63
C SER A 3 -2.00 -9.34 19.09
N ASP A 4 -0.80 -9.84 19.45
CA ASP A 4 -0.43 -10.19 20.82
C ASP A 4 0.19 -8.96 21.50
N LYS A 5 -0.63 -8.24 22.26
CA LYS A 5 -0.26 -6.99 22.92
C LYS A 5 0.92 -7.16 23.88
N GLU A 6 0.94 -8.22 24.66
CA GLU A 6 2.01 -8.47 25.63
C GLU A 6 3.34 -8.75 24.91
N LYS A 7 3.28 -9.53 23.81
CA LYS A 7 4.47 -9.78 22.99
C LYS A 7 5.00 -8.53 22.33
N VAL A 8 4.11 -7.65 21.86
CA VAL A 8 4.47 -6.33 21.29
C VAL A 8 5.20 -5.50 22.35
N LYS A 9 4.64 -5.38 23.56
CA LYS A 9 5.23 -4.66 24.69
C LYS A 9 6.64 -5.19 25.02
N GLN A 10 6.77 -6.50 25.25
CA GLN A 10 8.06 -7.13 25.54
C GLN A 10 9.08 -6.85 24.43
N THR A 11 8.68 -6.91 23.16
CA THR A 11 9.58 -6.68 22.04
C THR A 11 10.05 -5.22 21.98
N ILE A 12 9.14 -4.25 22.11
CA ILE A 12 9.46 -2.83 22.05
C ILE A 12 10.39 -2.43 23.20
N LEU A 13 10.10 -2.87 24.44
CA LEU A 13 10.90 -2.51 25.61
C LEU A 13 12.25 -3.19 25.62
N ARG A 14 12.34 -4.43 25.12
CA ARG A 14 13.59 -5.21 25.13
C ARG A 14 14.68 -4.61 24.25
N HIS A 15 14.32 -4.03 23.10
CA HIS A 15 15.28 -3.71 22.04
C HIS A 15 15.60 -2.22 21.87
N ASN A 16 14.82 -1.32 22.49
CA ASN A 16 15.04 0.14 22.46
C ASN A 16 15.42 0.66 21.05
N PHE A 17 14.53 0.45 20.09
CA PHE A 17 14.74 0.75 18.67
C PHE A 17 14.90 2.24 18.39
N ASN A 18 15.67 2.60 17.36
CA ASN A 18 15.71 3.95 16.80
C ASN A 18 14.56 4.19 15.81
N ILE A 19 14.20 3.16 15.03
CA ILE A 19 13.17 3.21 14.01
C ILE A 19 12.30 1.96 14.12
N ILE A 20 11.00 2.13 13.98
CA ILE A 20 10.04 1.04 13.86
C ILE A 20 9.36 1.13 12.50
N ILE A 21 9.44 0.07 11.69
CA ILE A 21 8.72 -0.06 10.41
C ILE A 21 7.60 -1.07 10.61
N MET A 22 6.36 -0.60 10.52
CA MET A 22 5.15 -1.40 10.73
C MET A 22 4.66 -1.98 9.41
N ALA A 23 5.22 -3.14 9.02
CA ALA A 23 4.92 -3.82 7.75
C ALA A 23 3.99 -5.04 7.90
N ALA A 24 3.67 -5.45 9.12
CA ALA A 24 2.82 -6.62 9.39
C ALA A 24 1.36 -6.34 8.99
N ALA A 25 0.79 -7.18 8.13
CA ALA A 25 -0.62 -7.11 7.75
C ALA A 25 -1.12 -8.41 7.09
N LEU A 26 -2.42 -8.67 7.19
CA LEU A 26 -3.14 -9.55 6.27
C LEU A 26 -3.46 -8.72 5.02
N LYS A 27 -2.90 -9.11 3.85
CA LYS A 27 -2.96 -8.29 2.62
C LYS A 27 -3.92 -8.81 1.55
N HIS A 28 -4.41 -10.02 1.69
CA HIS A 28 -5.30 -10.64 0.69
C HIS A 28 -6.73 -10.15 0.91
N ILE A 29 -7.28 -9.41 -0.06
CA ILE A 29 -8.60 -8.77 0.02
C ILE A 29 -9.68 -9.80 0.28
N ASP A 30 -9.72 -10.88 -0.52
CA ASP A 30 -10.67 -11.97 -0.39
C ASP A 30 -10.66 -12.61 1.01
N LYS A 31 -9.47 -12.91 1.53
CA LYS A 31 -9.35 -13.41 2.90
C LYS A 31 -9.86 -12.43 3.94
N CYS A 32 -9.55 -11.14 3.80
CA CYS A 32 -10.02 -10.13 4.72
C CYS A 32 -11.56 -10.00 4.71
N GLU A 33 -12.20 -10.14 3.54
CA GLU A 33 -13.66 -10.12 3.44
C GLU A 33 -14.32 -11.33 4.12
N TYR A 34 -13.72 -12.54 4.03
CA TYR A 34 -14.24 -13.75 4.67
C TYR A 34 -13.78 -13.93 6.13
N GLU A 35 -12.60 -13.42 6.48
CA GLU A 35 -12.01 -13.50 7.82
C GLU A 35 -11.88 -12.10 8.43
N THR A 36 -12.98 -11.35 8.44
CA THR A 36 -13.04 -9.94 8.83
C THR A 36 -12.46 -9.69 10.22
N ASP A 37 -12.81 -10.53 11.20
CA ASP A 37 -12.30 -10.42 12.57
C ASP A 37 -10.76 -10.53 12.63
N GLN A 38 -10.16 -11.48 11.91
CA GLN A 38 -8.71 -11.61 11.83
C GLN A 38 -8.06 -10.41 11.16
N CYS A 39 -8.71 -9.85 10.12
CA CYS A 39 -8.22 -8.65 9.44
C CYS A 39 -8.22 -7.45 10.40
N ILE A 40 -9.29 -7.22 11.13
CA ILE A 40 -9.40 -6.16 12.15
C ILE A 40 -8.35 -6.38 13.23
N ASN A 41 -8.28 -7.58 13.81
CA ASN A 41 -7.35 -7.90 14.91
C ASN A 41 -5.89 -7.70 14.49
N THR A 42 -5.52 -8.07 13.27
CA THR A 42 -4.14 -7.94 12.80
C THR A 42 -3.85 -6.53 12.30
N ASN A 43 -4.64 -6.01 11.37
CA ASN A 43 -4.28 -4.79 10.65
C ASN A 43 -4.58 -3.52 11.45
N LEU A 44 -5.68 -3.49 12.20
CA LEU A 44 -6.08 -2.32 12.97
C LEU A 44 -5.67 -2.43 14.45
N LEU A 45 -6.14 -3.45 15.16
CA LEU A 45 -5.84 -3.59 16.58
C LEU A 45 -4.37 -3.92 16.83
N GLY A 46 -3.74 -4.70 15.94
CA GLY A 46 -2.31 -4.93 15.98
C GLY A 46 -1.49 -3.64 15.80
N THR A 47 -1.89 -2.79 14.86
CA THR A 47 -1.30 -1.44 14.71
C THR A 47 -1.51 -0.61 15.98
N LYS A 48 -2.73 -0.60 16.52
CA LYS A 48 -3.05 0.11 17.76
C LYS A 48 -2.20 -0.39 18.93
N ASN A 49 -2.01 -1.70 19.09
CA ASN A 49 -1.15 -2.26 20.14
C ASN A 49 0.26 -1.68 20.11
N VAL A 50 0.87 -1.58 18.90
CA VAL A 50 2.22 -0.99 18.76
C VAL A 50 2.22 0.48 19.19
N LEU A 51 1.24 1.25 18.73
CA LEU A 51 1.14 2.69 19.01
C LEU A 51 0.85 2.95 20.49
N ASP A 52 -0.04 2.19 21.12
CA ASP A 52 -0.34 2.30 22.55
C ASP A 52 0.90 1.96 23.42
N GLU A 53 1.65 0.93 23.04
CA GLU A 53 2.85 0.56 23.81
C GLU A 53 3.97 1.60 23.65
N ILE A 54 4.08 2.26 22.50
CA ILE A 54 4.98 3.41 22.31
C ILE A 54 4.55 4.56 23.24
N GLU A 55 3.28 4.96 23.21
CA GLU A 55 2.74 6.05 24.01
C GLU A 55 2.89 5.80 25.52
N ASN A 56 2.52 4.61 25.97
CA ASN A 56 2.57 4.24 27.39
C ASN A 56 3.99 4.16 27.95
N ASN A 57 5.00 4.00 27.08
CA ASN A 57 6.39 3.76 27.49
C ASN A 57 7.38 4.83 26.96
N LEU A 58 6.92 6.02 26.59
CA LEU A 58 7.75 7.09 25.99
C LEU A 58 9.03 7.37 26.80
N ARG A 59 8.94 7.33 28.14
CA ARG A 59 10.09 7.60 29.01
C ARG A 59 11.19 6.53 28.92
N LEU A 60 10.85 5.32 28.51
CA LEU A 60 11.78 4.20 28.34
C LEU A 60 12.32 4.11 26.93
N LEU A 61 11.62 4.67 25.95
CA LEU A 61 11.96 4.60 24.53
C LEU A 61 12.79 5.82 24.06
N THR A 62 13.87 6.11 24.81
CA THR A 62 14.70 7.31 24.61
C THR A 62 15.39 7.36 23.24
N ASN A 63 15.59 6.21 22.59
CA ASN A 63 16.24 6.12 21.29
C ASN A 63 15.28 6.18 20.11
N LEU A 64 13.97 5.99 20.34
CA LEU A 64 12.99 5.94 19.23
C LEU A 64 12.81 7.32 18.59
N LYS A 65 13.17 7.43 17.32
CA LYS A 65 13.11 8.67 16.53
C LYS A 65 11.96 8.67 15.54
N SER A 66 11.66 7.51 14.93
CA SER A 66 10.69 7.44 13.84
C SER A 66 9.89 6.14 13.84
N VAL A 67 8.62 6.25 13.46
CA VAL A 67 7.73 5.13 13.20
C VAL A 67 7.17 5.30 11.79
N CYS A 68 7.38 4.31 10.91
CA CYS A 68 6.87 4.30 9.55
C CYS A 68 5.82 3.20 9.41
N PHE A 69 4.64 3.56 8.93
CA PHE A 69 3.54 2.64 8.67
C PHE A 69 3.42 2.35 7.18
N ILE A 70 3.49 1.08 6.81
CA ILE A 70 3.29 0.62 5.44
C ILE A 70 1.79 0.54 5.16
N SER A 71 1.28 1.49 4.39
CA SER A 71 -0.09 1.55 3.92
C SER A 71 -0.19 1.10 2.45
N THR A 72 -1.27 1.43 1.77
CA THR A 72 -1.63 0.92 0.45
C THR A 72 -2.54 1.91 -0.28
N ASP A 73 -2.56 1.84 -1.62
CA ASP A 73 -3.54 2.51 -2.47
C ASP A 73 -5.00 2.18 -2.07
N LYS A 74 -5.25 1.00 -1.51
CA LYS A 74 -6.57 0.56 -1.07
C LYS A 74 -7.09 1.28 0.18
N ALA A 75 -6.20 1.97 0.92
CA ALA A 75 -6.58 2.85 2.03
C ALA A 75 -7.18 4.19 1.54
N CYS A 76 -6.94 4.56 0.28
CA CYS A 76 -7.54 5.72 -0.34
C CYS A 76 -8.97 5.37 -0.80
N SER A 77 -9.98 6.07 -0.26
CA SER A 77 -11.41 5.79 -0.56
C SER A 77 -11.74 4.28 -0.49
N PRO A 78 -11.58 3.64 0.69
CA PRO A 78 -11.64 2.19 0.82
C PRO A 78 -13.05 1.63 0.57
N VAL A 79 -13.12 0.47 -0.11
CA VAL A 79 -14.37 -0.26 -0.39
C VAL A 79 -14.36 -1.68 0.15
N ASN A 80 -13.27 -2.10 0.79
CA ASN A 80 -13.09 -3.42 1.38
C ASN A 80 -12.48 -3.31 2.77
N ILE A 81 -12.64 -4.37 3.58
CA ILE A 81 -12.19 -4.36 4.98
C ILE A 81 -10.67 -4.18 5.10
N TYR A 82 -9.89 -4.73 4.15
CA TYR A 82 -8.45 -4.51 4.11
C TYR A 82 -8.11 -3.01 3.99
N GLY A 83 -8.70 -2.33 3.01
CA GLY A 83 -8.52 -0.88 2.82
C GLY A 83 -9.02 -0.07 4.01
N MET A 84 -10.20 -0.43 4.58
CA MET A 84 -10.77 0.25 5.75
C MET A 84 -9.85 0.15 6.98
N THR A 85 -9.30 -1.04 7.26
CA THR A 85 -8.36 -1.24 8.39
C THR A 85 -7.06 -0.45 8.18
N LYS A 86 -6.54 -0.38 6.95
CA LYS A 86 -5.35 0.41 6.63
C LYS A 86 -5.61 1.91 6.73
N ALA A 87 -6.76 2.38 6.25
CA ALA A 87 -7.16 3.79 6.36
C ALA A 87 -7.33 4.23 7.83
N ALA A 88 -7.98 3.41 8.65
CA ALA A 88 -8.10 3.66 10.09
C ALA A 88 -6.74 3.69 10.79
N SER A 89 -5.82 2.82 10.37
CA SER A 89 -4.44 2.81 10.89
C SER A 89 -3.65 4.07 10.50
N GLU A 90 -3.83 4.60 9.28
CA GLU A 90 -3.26 5.91 8.90
C GLU A 90 -3.77 7.01 9.83
N CYS A 91 -5.07 7.02 10.16
CA CYS A 91 -5.64 7.99 11.09
C CYS A 91 -5.03 7.88 12.50
N LEU A 92 -4.80 6.66 13.01
CA LEU A 92 -4.09 6.45 14.29
C LEU A 92 -2.66 6.98 14.26
N MET A 93 -1.92 6.76 13.17
CA MET A 93 -0.56 7.30 12.99
C MET A 93 -0.56 8.83 13.00
N ILE A 94 -1.49 9.46 12.30
CA ILE A 94 -1.65 10.92 12.25
C ILE A 94 -2.02 11.48 13.64
N GLU A 95 -2.87 10.79 14.38
CA GLU A 95 -3.21 11.16 15.76
C GLU A 95 -1.97 11.13 16.65
N LYS A 96 -1.18 10.07 16.61
CA LYS A 96 0.07 9.99 17.40
C LYS A 96 1.08 11.07 16.99
N ALA A 97 1.17 11.40 15.69
CA ALA A 97 2.00 12.51 15.21
C ALA A 97 1.63 13.85 15.85
N LYS A 98 0.33 14.06 16.16
CA LYS A 98 -0.16 15.28 16.81
C LYS A 98 0.21 15.34 18.30
N TYR A 99 0.09 14.21 19.01
CA TYR A 99 0.20 14.19 20.47
C TYR A 99 1.60 13.80 20.98
N ILE A 100 2.45 13.21 20.12
CA ILE A 100 3.81 12.76 20.49
C ILE A 100 4.83 13.44 19.57
N PRO A 101 5.13 14.75 19.75
CA PRO A 101 6.02 15.48 18.85
C PRO A 101 7.50 15.05 18.94
N SER A 102 7.88 14.29 19.95
CA SER A 102 9.24 13.78 20.13
C SER A 102 9.59 12.63 19.18
N ILE A 103 8.59 12.00 18.54
CA ILE A 103 8.76 10.89 17.61
C ILE A 103 8.10 11.26 16.29
N LYS A 104 8.79 11.01 15.17
CA LYS A 104 8.23 11.17 13.83
C LYS A 104 7.34 9.98 13.50
N PHE A 105 6.07 10.21 13.17
CA PHE A 105 5.14 9.21 12.67
C PHE A 105 4.84 9.52 11.20
N VAL A 106 5.15 8.61 10.29
CA VAL A 106 4.89 8.77 8.86
C VAL A 106 4.20 7.53 8.29
N CYS A 107 3.39 7.73 7.25
CA CYS A 107 2.77 6.65 6.49
C CYS A 107 3.32 6.67 5.06
N VAL A 108 3.39 5.50 4.42
CA VAL A 108 3.67 5.37 2.99
C VAL A 108 2.56 4.59 2.31
N ARG A 109 2.12 5.00 1.12
CA ARG A 109 1.15 4.24 0.32
C ARG A 109 1.84 3.56 -0.84
N TYR A 110 1.71 2.25 -0.90
CA TYR A 110 2.21 1.40 -1.98
C TYR A 110 1.14 1.22 -3.06
N GLY A 111 1.61 1.14 -4.33
CA GLY A 111 0.87 0.46 -5.38
C GLY A 111 1.04 -1.07 -5.29
N ASN A 112 0.74 -1.77 -6.38
CA ASN A 112 0.99 -3.21 -6.45
C ASN A 112 2.50 -3.46 -6.64
N VAL A 113 3.13 -4.07 -5.65
CA VAL A 113 4.55 -4.45 -5.73
C VAL A 113 4.68 -5.67 -6.62
N LEU A 114 5.32 -5.48 -7.80
CA LEU A 114 5.54 -6.53 -8.79
C LEU A 114 6.38 -7.66 -8.21
N ASN A 115 6.06 -8.89 -8.61
CA ASN A 115 6.75 -10.11 -8.19
C ASN A 115 6.81 -10.34 -6.67
N SER A 116 5.99 -9.65 -5.87
CA SER A 116 5.89 -9.93 -4.44
C SER A 116 5.13 -11.25 -4.20
N ARG A 117 5.41 -11.92 -3.07
CA ARG A 117 4.77 -13.19 -2.71
C ARG A 117 3.24 -13.09 -2.77
N GLY A 118 2.62 -13.96 -3.57
CA GLY A 118 1.16 -14.00 -3.78
C GLY A 118 0.61 -12.85 -4.62
N SER A 119 1.46 -12.11 -5.36
CA SER A 119 1.03 -11.09 -6.32
C SER A 119 0.66 -11.69 -7.67
N ILE A 120 0.12 -10.85 -8.57
CA ILE A 120 -0.43 -11.27 -9.85
C ILE A 120 0.61 -11.94 -10.76
N ILE A 121 1.84 -11.44 -10.85
CA ILE A 121 2.87 -11.98 -11.74
C ILE A 121 3.25 -13.42 -11.39
N PRO A 122 3.67 -13.77 -10.15
CA PRO A 122 3.90 -15.16 -9.78
C PRO A 122 2.68 -16.06 -9.97
N MET A 123 1.47 -15.51 -9.76
CA MET A 123 0.24 -16.25 -9.99
C MET A 123 0.04 -16.57 -11.48
N LEU A 124 0.28 -15.60 -12.37
CA LEU A 124 0.15 -15.79 -13.82
C LEU A 124 1.16 -16.80 -14.35
N HIS A 125 2.42 -16.77 -13.88
CA HIS A 125 3.41 -17.80 -14.20
C HIS A 125 2.93 -19.20 -13.76
N LYS A 126 2.51 -19.34 -12.51
CA LYS A 126 2.01 -20.62 -11.98
C LYS A 126 0.81 -21.14 -12.78
N LEU A 127 -0.13 -20.27 -13.16
CA LEU A 127 -1.28 -20.65 -14.00
C LEU A 127 -0.85 -20.99 -15.45
N GLY A 128 0.13 -20.25 -15.96
CA GLY A 128 0.69 -20.51 -17.29
C GLY A 128 1.37 -21.87 -17.42
N GLU A 129 2.17 -22.24 -16.44
CA GLU A 129 2.89 -23.52 -16.37
C GLU A 129 1.97 -24.72 -16.07
N ASN A 130 0.85 -24.48 -15.38
CA ASN A 130 -0.06 -25.55 -14.98
C ASN A 130 -0.88 -26.06 -16.16
N LYS A 131 -0.66 -27.33 -16.57
CA LYS A 131 -1.36 -27.97 -17.67
C LYS A 131 -2.86 -28.20 -17.42
N ASP A 132 -3.26 -28.30 -16.15
CA ASP A 132 -4.67 -28.50 -15.75
C ASP A 132 -5.47 -27.20 -15.80
N THR A 133 -4.80 -26.05 -15.97
CA THR A 133 -5.44 -24.75 -16.11
C THR A 133 -5.36 -24.30 -17.58
N PRO A 134 -6.42 -24.51 -18.38
CA PRO A 134 -6.35 -24.31 -19.83
C PRO A 134 -6.49 -22.83 -20.27
N TYR A 135 -6.77 -21.91 -19.37
CA TYR A 135 -7.03 -20.50 -19.67
C TYR A 135 -6.60 -19.57 -18.54
N PHE A 136 -6.42 -18.30 -18.88
CA PHE A 136 -6.35 -17.20 -17.93
C PHE A 136 -7.73 -16.57 -17.72
N LYS A 137 -7.97 -15.99 -16.53
CA LYS A 137 -9.23 -15.33 -16.18
C LYS A 137 -9.04 -13.83 -16.09
N ILE A 138 -10.03 -13.08 -16.61
CA ILE A 138 -10.13 -11.65 -16.46
C ILE A 138 -11.45 -11.31 -15.77
N THR A 139 -11.40 -10.55 -14.68
CA THR A 139 -12.60 -10.23 -13.90
C THR A 139 -13.31 -8.97 -14.41
N ASP A 140 -12.57 -8.01 -14.96
CA ASP A 140 -13.12 -6.85 -15.66
C ASP A 140 -12.04 -6.22 -16.57
N ARG A 141 -12.42 -5.93 -17.82
CA ARG A 141 -11.51 -5.38 -18.84
C ARG A 141 -11.17 -3.89 -18.63
N ARG A 142 -11.84 -3.22 -17.70
CA ARG A 142 -11.59 -1.81 -17.34
C ARG A 142 -10.58 -1.66 -16.22
N MET A 143 -10.12 -2.75 -15.59
CA MET A 143 -9.24 -2.71 -14.44
C MET A 143 -7.88 -2.11 -14.75
N THR A 144 -7.49 -1.17 -13.90
CA THR A 144 -6.13 -0.61 -13.88
C THR A 144 -5.51 -0.72 -12.48
N ARG A 145 -4.20 -0.81 -12.42
CA ARG A 145 -3.45 -0.86 -11.15
C ARG A 145 -2.17 -0.02 -11.25
N PHE A 146 -1.84 0.66 -10.16
CA PHE A 146 -0.49 1.16 -9.98
C PHE A 146 0.47 0.00 -9.76
N VAL A 147 1.66 0.09 -10.36
CA VAL A 147 2.70 -0.92 -10.21
C VAL A 147 4.01 -0.29 -9.78
N MET A 148 4.76 -1.02 -8.98
CA MET A 148 6.09 -0.62 -8.50
C MET A 148 6.97 -1.84 -8.27
N THR A 149 8.29 -1.64 -8.29
CA THR A 149 9.26 -2.69 -7.94
C THR A 149 9.40 -2.79 -6.40
N LEU A 150 10.05 -3.88 -5.95
CA LEU A 150 10.39 -4.01 -4.54
C LEU A 150 11.37 -2.91 -4.10
N ASP A 151 12.38 -2.60 -4.94
CA ASP A 151 13.35 -1.55 -4.65
C ASP A 151 12.67 -0.19 -4.48
N GLN A 152 11.77 0.19 -5.41
CA GLN A 152 10.97 1.41 -5.28
C GLN A 152 10.14 1.45 -3.99
N SER A 153 9.71 0.29 -3.48
CA SER A 153 8.98 0.23 -2.20
C SER A 153 9.90 0.48 -1.00
N VAL A 154 11.16 0.06 -1.08
CA VAL A 154 12.19 0.34 -0.07
C VAL A 154 12.58 1.81 -0.11
N ASP A 155 12.87 2.33 -1.31
CA ASP A 155 13.22 3.75 -1.54
C ASP A 155 12.13 4.69 -0.98
N LEU A 156 10.85 4.34 -1.16
CA LEU A 156 9.74 5.12 -0.61
C LEU A 156 9.77 5.16 0.93
N VAL A 157 10.07 4.04 1.59
CA VAL A 157 10.18 4.00 3.06
C VAL A 157 11.36 4.84 3.53
N GLU A 158 12.52 4.69 2.89
CA GLU A 158 13.72 5.47 3.19
C GLU A 158 13.45 6.96 2.99
N HIS A 159 12.88 7.34 1.84
CA HIS A 159 12.50 8.72 1.54
C HIS A 159 11.54 9.29 2.61
N ALA A 160 10.52 8.55 3.02
CA ALA A 160 9.57 8.99 4.05
C ALA A 160 10.25 9.18 5.41
N LEU A 161 11.18 8.30 5.77
CA LEU A 161 11.95 8.40 7.01
C LEU A 161 12.91 9.59 7.00
N LEU A 162 13.52 9.92 5.86
CA LEU A 162 14.47 11.02 5.73
C LEU A 162 13.76 12.38 5.58
N HIS A 163 12.81 12.47 4.66
CA HIS A 163 12.24 13.73 4.18
C HIS A 163 10.79 14.01 4.63
N GLY A 164 10.03 12.97 5.02
CA GLY A 164 8.67 13.13 5.52
C GLY A 164 8.65 13.86 6.86
N GLU A 165 7.63 14.70 7.08
CA GLU A 165 7.33 15.30 8.36
C GLU A 165 6.34 14.44 9.16
N SER A 166 6.30 14.63 10.47
CA SER A 166 5.38 13.87 11.34
C SER A 166 3.92 14.12 10.94
N GLY A 167 3.18 13.05 10.71
CA GLY A 167 1.79 13.04 10.26
C GLY A 167 1.61 12.94 8.74
N ASP A 168 2.68 12.99 7.94
CA ASP A 168 2.56 12.87 6.50
C ASP A 168 2.18 11.47 6.04
N ILE A 169 1.41 11.41 4.94
CA ILE A 169 1.30 10.23 4.10
C ILE A 169 2.12 10.51 2.85
N VAL A 170 3.20 9.75 2.67
CA VAL A 170 4.14 9.90 1.56
C VAL A 170 3.75 8.95 0.43
N ILE A 171 3.71 9.49 -0.80
CA ILE A 171 3.21 8.82 -1.99
C ILE A 171 4.23 9.00 -3.10
N PRO A 172 4.67 7.93 -3.79
CA PRO A 172 5.51 8.05 -4.96
C PRO A 172 4.68 8.35 -6.21
N LYS A 173 5.29 8.98 -7.21
CA LYS A 173 4.72 9.00 -8.55
C LYS A 173 4.92 7.63 -9.18
N LEU A 174 3.83 6.90 -9.38
CA LEU A 174 3.85 5.54 -9.92
C LEU A 174 3.37 5.49 -11.37
N ILE A 175 3.90 4.52 -12.11
CA ILE A 175 3.31 4.06 -13.34
C ILE A 175 2.11 3.17 -13.05
N SER A 176 1.20 3.06 -14.00
CA SER A 176 0.07 2.16 -13.94
C SER A 176 -0.04 1.31 -15.19
N CYS A 177 -0.78 0.22 -15.12
CA CYS A 177 -1.08 -0.62 -16.26
C CYS A 177 -2.54 -1.08 -16.24
N LYS A 178 -3.04 -1.43 -17.40
CA LYS A 178 -4.31 -2.14 -17.54
C LYS A 178 -4.09 -3.62 -17.21
N ILE A 179 -4.92 -4.19 -16.36
CA ILE A 179 -4.84 -5.62 -16.02
C ILE A 179 -5.13 -6.51 -17.24
N PRO A 180 -6.05 -6.17 -18.16
CA PRO A 180 -6.19 -6.90 -19.41
C PRO A 180 -4.88 -7.02 -20.19
N ASP A 181 -4.16 -5.90 -20.40
CA ASP A 181 -2.91 -5.90 -21.16
C ASP A 181 -1.86 -6.83 -20.52
N LEU A 182 -1.78 -6.83 -19.18
CA LEU A 182 -0.90 -7.73 -18.44
C LEU A 182 -1.30 -9.20 -18.68
N ILE A 183 -2.59 -9.54 -18.58
CA ILE A 183 -3.07 -10.93 -18.79
C ILE A 183 -2.87 -11.35 -20.24
N GLU A 184 -3.06 -10.46 -21.24
CA GLU A 184 -2.80 -10.74 -22.64
C GLU A 184 -1.34 -11.06 -22.92
N ILE A 185 -0.38 -10.33 -22.30
CA ILE A 185 1.04 -10.63 -22.41
C ILE A 185 1.33 -12.07 -21.95
N PHE A 186 0.77 -12.48 -20.82
CA PHE A 186 0.94 -13.84 -20.31
C PHE A 186 0.20 -14.89 -21.15
N SER A 187 -0.97 -14.54 -21.70
CA SER A 187 -1.71 -15.38 -22.67
C SER A 187 -0.85 -15.70 -23.89
N GLU A 188 -0.17 -14.70 -24.44
CA GLU A 188 0.77 -14.87 -25.57
C GLU A 188 1.96 -15.76 -25.21
N ILE A 189 2.61 -15.53 -24.03
CA ILE A 189 3.78 -16.29 -23.57
C ILE A 189 3.45 -17.78 -23.40
N TYR A 190 2.31 -18.11 -22.81
CA TYR A 190 1.93 -19.49 -22.48
C TYR A 190 0.97 -20.13 -23.49
N ASN A 191 0.60 -19.40 -24.54
CA ASN A 191 -0.36 -19.83 -25.57
C ASN A 191 -1.67 -20.39 -24.97
N LYS A 192 -2.27 -19.61 -24.02
CA LYS A 192 -3.52 -19.98 -23.36
C LYS A 192 -4.58 -18.90 -23.58
N PRO A 193 -5.84 -19.28 -23.90
CA PRO A 193 -6.91 -18.31 -24.11
C PRO A 193 -7.26 -17.57 -22.79
N ILE A 194 -7.94 -16.43 -22.97
CA ILE A 194 -8.48 -15.63 -21.87
C ILE A 194 -9.99 -15.83 -21.83
N VAL A 195 -10.54 -16.03 -20.63
CA VAL A 195 -11.98 -16.09 -20.39
C VAL A 195 -12.41 -15.02 -19.41
N ASP A 196 -13.60 -14.46 -19.61
CA ASP A 196 -14.17 -13.50 -18.69
C ASP A 196 -14.69 -14.21 -17.43
N ASP A 197 -14.47 -13.62 -16.26
CA ASP A 197 -14.93 -14.08 -14.96
C ASP A 197 -15.64 -12.95 -14.21
N LYS A 198 -16.23 -13.24 -13.06
CA LYS A 198 -16.95 -12.24 -12.27
C LYS A 198 -15.99 -11.45 -11.37
N LEU A 199 -16.34 -10.18 -11.16
CA LEU A 199 -15.65 -9.32 -10.19
C LEU A 199 -15.72 -9.94 -8.79
N ARG A 200 -14.62 -9.97 -8.06
CA ARG A 200 -14.57 -10.50 -6.70
C ARG A 200 -15.10 -9.46 -5.70
N PRO A 201 -15.66 -9.92 -4.57
CA PRO A 201 -16.02 -8.99 -3.49
C PRO A 201 -14.82 -8.12 -3.07
N GLY A 202 -15.06 -6.82 -2.91
CA GLY A 202 -14.03 -5.88 -2.49
C GLY A 202 -13.03 -5.43 -3.57
N GLU A 203 -13.12 -5.93 -4.81
CA GLU A 203 -12.28 -5.46 -5.92
C GLU A 203 -12.79 -4.12 -6.47
N LYS A 204 -11.86 -3.21 -6.75
CA LYS A 204 -12.10 -1.95 -7.47
C LYS A 204 -11.71 -2.07 -8.94
N LEU A 205 -12.36 -1.30 -9.81
CA LEU A 205 -11.93 -1.15 -11.22
C LEU A 205 -10.61 -0.38 -11.31
N LEU A 206 -10.44 0.63 -10.48
CA LEU A 206 -9.24 1.45 -10.39
C LEU A 206 -8.84 1.63 -8.93
N GLU A 207 -7.56 1.92 -8.70
CA GLU A 207 -7.05 2.28 -7.37
C GLU A 207 -6.62 3.74 -7.37
N SER A 208 -6.86 4.43 -6.26
CA SER A 208 -6.41 5.81 -6.04
C SER A 208 -5.33 5.85 -4.95
N LEU A 209 -4.34 6.70 -5.14
CA LEU A 209 -3.33 7.02 -4.12
C LEU A 209 -3.67 8.29 -3.36
N ILE A 210 -4.41 9.22 -4.01
CA ILE A 210 -4.87 10.48 -3.44
C ILE A 210 -6.31 10.67 -3.90
N ASN A 211 -7.24 10.97 -3.01
CA ASN A 211 -8.59 11.40 -3.36
C ASN A 211 -8.71 12.92 -3.36
N GLU A 212 -9.81 13.44 -3.89
CA GLU A 212 -10.06 14.89 -3.99
C GLU A 212 -9.88 15.65 -2.67
N THR A 213 -10.42 15.11 -1.56
CA THR A 213 -10.29 15.76 -0.24
C THR A 213 -8.83 15.77 0.24
N GLN A 214 -8.06 14.74 -0.06
CA GLN A 214 -6.65 14.68 0.29
C GLN A 214 -5.79 15.58 -0.59
N SER A 215 -6.17 15.76 -1.86
CA SER A 215 -5.46 16.64 -2.78
C SER A 215 -5.40 18.09 -2.32
N MET A 216 -6.39 18.54 -1.53
CA MET A 216 -6.39 19.88 -0.92
C MET A 216 -5.21 20.10 0.06
N ARG A 217 -4.61 19.03 0.55
CA ARG A 217 -3.47 19.06 1.50
C ARG A 217 -2.19 18.47 0.89
N LEU A 218 -2.16 18.39 -0.44
CA LEU A 218 -1.05 17.82 -1.18
C LEU A 218 0.08 18.84 -1.31
N VAL A 219 1.30 18.35 -1.07
CA VAL A 219 2.55 19.09 -1.33
C VAL A 219 3.42 18.20 -2.22
N ASN A 220 3.90 18.78 -3.32
CA ASN A 220 4.88 18.10 -4.17
C ASN A 220 6.26 18.22 -3.54
N GLY A 221 6.97 17.12 -3.48
CA GLY A 221 8.35 17.04 -3.00
C GLY A 221 9.36 16.78 -4.13
N PRO A 222 10.63 16.56 -3.75
CA PRO A 222 11.67 16.20 -4.70
C PRO A 222 11.43 14.80 -5.28
N ASP A 223 12.10 14.50 -6.40
CA ASP A 223 12.20 13.18 -7.02
C ASP A 223 10.85 12.49 -7.33
N GLY A 224 9.78 13.31 -7.52
CA GLY A 224 8.44 12.81 -7.83
C GLY A 224 7.66 12.27 -6.63
N TYR A 225 8.14 12.46 -5.42
CA TYR A 225 7.37 12.15 -4.21
C TYR A 225 6.35 13.26 -3.89
N MET A 226 5.23 12.84 -3.32
CA MET A 226 4.14 13.71 -2.91
C MET A 226 3.81 13.45 -1.44
N TYR A 227 3.38 14.48 -0.73
CA TYR A 227 3.05 14.41 0.70
C TYR A 227 1.63 14.90 0.92
N ILE A 228 0.77 14.05 1.48
CA ILE A 228 -0.51 14.48 2.03
C ILE A 228 -0.24 14.96 3.45
N ARG A 229 -0.35 16.24 3.69
CA ARG A 229 -0.14 16.83 5.02
C ARG A 229 -1.28 16.49 5.97
N PRO A 230 -1.00 16.31 7.28
CA PRO A 230 -2.03 15.97 8.25
C PRO A 230 -3.03 17.15 8.42
N PRO A 231 -4.30 16.84 8.78
CA PRO A 231 -5.35 17.88 8.90
C PRO A 231 -5.03 19.00 9.89
N PHE A 232 -4.25 18.71 10.92
CA PHE A 232 -3.90 19.69 11.96
C PHE A 232 -2.85 20.75 11.52
N LYS A 233 -2.26 20.61 10.33
CA LYS A 233 -1.33 21.61 9.76
C LYS A 233 -2.02 22.73 8.98
N ASN A 234 -3.36 22.76 8.90
CA ASN A 234 -4.18 23.82 8.29
C ASN A 234 -3.73 24.30 6.89
N MET A 235 -3.12 23.44 6.10
CA MET A 235 -2.73 23.75 4.73
C MET A 235 -3.81 23.24 3.79
N MET A 236 -4.58 24.16 3.19
CA MET A 236 -5.56 23.82 2.16
C MET A 236 -5.22 24.56 0.88
N ASN A 237 -5.03 23.84 -0.21
CA ASN A 237 -4.95 24.38 -1.55
C ASN A 237 -6.22 24.01 -2.31
N MET A 238 -7.06 24.99 -2.62
CA MET A 238 -8.33 24.81 -3.32
C MET A 238 -8.21 24.92 -4.85
N SER A 239 -7.03 25.22 -5.36
CA SER A 239 -6.86 25.55 -6.78
C SER A 239 -6.70 24.35 -7.70
N ASP A 240 -6.41 23.16 -7.19
CA ASP A 240 -6.11 21.98 -8.01
C ASP A 240 -6.65 20.70 -7.32
N ILE A 241 -7.97 20.62 -7.19
CA ILE A 241 -8.65 19.47 -6.57
C ILE A 241 -8.75 18.38 -7.62
N ARG A 242 -8.05 17.24 -7.39
CA ARG A 242 -8.07 16.09 -8.30
C ARG A 242 -7.77 14.79 -7.58
N ASP A 243 -8.29 13.73 -8.14
CA ASP A 243 -7.96 12.36 -7.77
C ASP A 243 -6.69 11.89 -8.52
N TYR A 244 -5.75 11.27 -7.81
CA TYR A 244 -4.61 10.60 -8.43
C TYR A 244 -4.85 9.10 -8.43
N ASN A 245 -5.33 8.58 -9.56
CA ASN A 245 -5.75 7.20 -9.73
C ASN A 245 -5.01 6.46 -10.85
N SER A 246 -5.16 5.15 -10.89
CA SER A 246 -4.44 4.26 -11.81
C SER A 246 -4.91 4.31 -13.27
N MET A 247 -5.94 5.10 -13.60
CA MET A 247 -6.35 5.36 -14.99
C MET A 247 -5.56 6.51 -15.62
N ILE A 248 -4.83 7.29 -14.81
CA ILE A 248 -4.04 8.41 -15.31
C ILE A 248 -2.78 7.86 -16.00
N ASN A 249 -2.74 7.96 -17.32
CA ASN A 249 -1.62 7.57 -18.18
C ASN A 249 -1.09 6.13 -17.91
N PRO A 250 -1.93 5.09 -18.04
CA PRO A 250 -1.45 3.71 -17.96
C PRO A 250 -0.51 3.42 -19.14
N LEU A 251 0.51 2.62 -18.88
CA LEU A 251 1.39 2.11 -19.94
C LEU A 251 0.56 1.40 -21.02
N THR A 252 0.94 1.59 -22.28
CA THR A 252 0.46 0.75 -23.36
C THR A 252 0.93 -0.69 -23.17
N LYS A 253 0.32 -1.65 -23.85
CA LYS A 253 0.70 -3.06 -23.79
C LYS A 253 2.18 -3.28 -24.15
N GLU A 254 2.66 -2.59 -25.18
CA GLU A 254 4.03 -2.66 -25.66
C GLU A 254 5.02 -2.09 -24.61
N GLU A 255 4.70 -0.94 -24.02
CA GLU A 255 5.50 -0.34 -22.95
C GLU A 255 5.52 -1.23 -21.71
N LEU A 256 4.36 -1.80 -21.32
CA LEU A 256 4.26 -2.74 -20.21
C LEU A 256 5.12 -3.99 -20.46
N LYS A 257 5.03 -4.58 -21.66
CA LYS A 257 5.82 -5.75 -22.03
C LYS A 257 7.33 -5.44 -21.95
N LYS A 258 7.75 -4.30 -22.48
CA LYS A 258 9.16 -3.85 -22.40
C LYS A 258 9.59 -3.63 -20.94
N TYR A 259 8.73 -3.04 -20.12
CA TYR A 259 9.01 -2.81 -18.72
C TYR A 259 9.19 -4.13 -17.93
N LEU A 260 8.32 -5.12 -18.17
CA LEU A 260 8.43 -6.44 -17.54
C LEU A 260 9.69 -7.21 -18.00
N LEU A 261 10.06 -7.12 -19.29
CA LEU A 261 11.31 -7.70 -19.82
C LEU A 261 12.53 -7.09 -19.14
N ASN A 262 12.58 -5.75 -19.00
CA ASN A 262 13.69 -5.06 -18.36
C ASN A 262 13.86 -5.45 -16.88
N LEU A 263 12.79 -5.89 -16.25
CA LEU A 263 12.80 -6.37 -14.86
C LEU A 263 13.00 -7.90 -14.74
N ASN A 264 13.21 -8.60 -15.86
CA ASN A 264 13.30 -10.07 -15.94
C ASN A 264 12.07 -10.77 -15.30
N LEU A 265 10.88 -10.24 -15.52
CA LEU A 265 9.61 -10.76 -15.00
C LEU A 265 8.82 -11.57 -16.03
N ILE A 266 9.27 -11.56 -17.28
CA ILE A 266 8.77 -12.38 -18.38
C ILE A 266 9.92 -12.72 -19.34
#